data_f195ccddefc9a36e758404818f9b57ab
#
_entry.id   f195ccddefc9a36e758404818f9b57ab
#
_cell.length_a   1.000
_cell.length_b   1.000
_cell.length_c   1.000
_cell.angle_alpha   90.00
_cell.angle_beta   90.00
_cell.angle_gamma   90.00
#
_symmetry.space_group_name_H-M   'P 1'
#
loop_
_entity.id
_entity.type
_entity.pdbx_description
1 polymer ?
#
loop_
_entity_poly.entity_id
_entity_poly.type
_entity_poly.pdbx_seq_one_letter_code
_entity_poly.pdbx_strand_id
1 'polypeptide(L)'
;MEIRTIGIDLGKTVFHFVGVNARSEVVVRRKGSRTQLLRFTSNLRECLIGMEACGGSHFLGRALREQGHDVRLMPAQYVKPYVKTNKNDYIDAEACAEAVTRPTMRFVPIKTDDQLDLQSLHRVRERWVVRRTAVINQIRGMLLERGITIRKGRHHIEESLPGILEDPDNTLSGALRVLLTQLRLEMQYLHGQIEETDKLISRICGELNSAGAWSRSPESDRSLLLPRSQPLATVQPSRRAAASLPG
;
A
#
# COMPACT_ATOMS: atom_id res chain seq x y z
N MET A 1 -25.37 10.84 28.83
CA MET A 1 -24.60 11.72 27.94
C MET A 1 -24.62 11.12 26.54
N GLU A 2 -25.05 11.88 25.53
CA GLU A 2 -25.20 11.38 24.17
C GLU A 2 -23.88 11.57 23.40
N ILE A 3 -23.37 10.50 22.82
CA ILE A 3 -22.18 10.55 21.95
C ILE A 3 -22.62 11.02 20.57
N ARG A 4 -22.01 12.11 20.06
CA ARG A 4 -22.28 12.65 18.73
C ARG A 4 -21.24 12.20 17.71
N THR A 5 -19.98 12.15 18.12
CA THR A 5 -18.87 11.78 17.25
C THR A 5 -17.92 10.84 17.98
N ILE A 6 -17.36 9.88 17.26
CA ILE A 6 -16.32 8.97 17.76
C ILE A 6 -15.10 9.09 16.85
N GLY A 7 -13.94 9.30 17.44
CA GLY A 7 -12.66 9.12 16.78
C GLY A 7 -12.04 7.78 17.19
N ILE A 8 -11.49 7.08 16.23
CA ILE A 8 -10.86 5.78 16.45
C ILE A 8 -9.44 5.82 15.91
N ASP A 9 -8.50 5.48 16.80
CA ASP A 9 -7.15 5.11 16.41
C ASP A 9 -7.04 3.60 16.24
N LEU A 10 -6.57 3.15 15.06
CA LEU A 10 -6.53 1.75 14.67
C LEU A 10 -5.16 1.12 14.98
N GLY A 11 -5.06 0.45 16.11
CA GLY A 11 -3.96 -0.48 16.34
C GLY A 11 -4.16 -1.84 15.64
N LYS A 12 -3.14 -2.68 15.63
CA LYS A 12 -3.25 -4.03 15.04
C LYS A 12 -4.22 -4.94 15.79
N THR A 13 -4.21 -4.89 17.12
CA THR A 13 -5.00 -5.73 18.02
C THR A 13 -5.79 -4.94 19.03
N VAL A 14 -5.33 -3.75 19.40
CA VAL A 14 -5.96 -2.85 20.37
C VAL A 14 -6.32 -1.55 19.67
N PHE A 15 -7.55 -1.14 19.85
CA PHE A 15 -8.14 0.07 19.27
C PHE A 15 -8.39 1.07 20.41
N HIS A 16 -7.95 2.30 20.23
CA HIS A 16 -8.29 3.40 21.14
C HIS A 16 -9.41 4.22 20.52
N PHE A 17 -10.41 4.53 21.30
CA PHE A 17 -11.53 5.33 20.80
C PHE A 17 -12.04 6.33 21.83
N VAL A 18 -12.36 7.50 21.31
CA VAL A 18 -12.81 8.65 22.08
C VAL A 18 -14.14 9.12 21.52
N GLY A 19 -15.15 9.15 22.39
CA GLY A 19 -16.47 9.70 22.08
C GLY A 19 -16.62 11.11 22.59
N VAL A 20 -17.14 12.01 21.74
CA VAL A 20 -17.45 13.40 22.11
C VAL A 20 -18.93 13.72 21.94
N ASN A 21 -19.45 14.61 22.75
CA ASN A 21 -20.82 15.10 22.69
C ASN A 21 -20.97 16.25 21.66
N ALA A 22 -22.18 16.83 21.55
CA ALA A 22 -22.46 17.95 20.66
C ALA A 22 -21.65 19.22 20.95
N ARG A 23 -21.08 19.35 22.16
CA ARG A 23 -20.21 20.47 22.57
C ARG A 23 -18.73 20.18 22.35
N SER A 24 -18.39 19.06 21.69
CA SER A 24 -17.02 18.56 21.52
C SER A 24 -16.31 18.21 22.84
N GLU A 25 -17.06 17.97 23.91
CA GLU A 25 -16.51 17.53 25.19
C GLU A 25 -16.35 16.01 25.17
N VAL A 26 -15.22 15.52 25.67
CA VAL A 26 -14.94 14.08 25.74
C VAL A 26 -15.82 13.45 26.82
N VAL A 27 -16.68 12.52 26.40
CA VAL A 27 -17.60 11.79 27.29
C VAL A 27 -17.20 10.33 27.48
N VAL A 28 -16.40 9.79 26.56
CA VAL A 28 -15.90 8.42 26.62
C VAL A 28 -14.46 8.35 26.15
N ARG A 29 -13.60 7.65 26.92
CA ARG A 29 -12.27 7.21 26.49
C ARG A 29 -12.13 5.74 26.79
N ARG A 30 -11.93 4.92 25.78
CA ARG A 30 -11.81 3.46 25.94
C ARG A 30 -10.74 2.90 25.01
N LYS A 31 -10.21 1.74 25.41
CA LYS A 31 -9.43 0.86 24.56
C LYS A 31 -10.04 -0.54 24.59
N GLY A 32 -9.88 -1.28 23.51
CA GLY A 32 -10.40 -2.64 23.44
C GLY A 32 -9.99 -3.35 22.16
N SER A 33 -10.34 -4.62 22.09
CA SER A 33 -10.24 -5.40 20.85
C SER A 33 -11.27 -4.94 19.83
N ARG A 34 -11.11 -5.39 18.57
CA ARG A 34 -12.10 -5.14 17.51
C ARG A 34 -13.52 -5.56 17.91
N THR A 35 -13.67 -6.74 18.48
CA THR A 35 -14.96 -7.26 18.92
C THR A 35 -15.58 -6.40 20.03
N GLN A 36 -14.75 -5.93 20.97
CA GLN A 36 -15.23 -5.04 22.04
C GLN A 36 -15.64 -3.67 21.50
N LEU A 37 -14.90 -3.12 20.52
CA LEU A 37 -15.28 -1.89 19.85
C LEU A 37 -16.61 -2.03 19.12
N LEU A 38 -16.77 -3.06 18.27
CA LEU A 38 -18.00 -3.31 17.52
C LEU A 38 -19.20 -3.56 18.44
N ARG A 39 -18.99 -4.28 19.57
CA ARG A 39 -20.04 -4.47 20.58
C ARG A 39 -20.41 -3.17 21.30
N PHE A 40 -19.42 -2.29 21.53
CA PHE A 40 -19.69 -0.99 22.14
C PHE A 40 -20.50 -0.11 21.18
N THR A 41 -20.09 -0.02 19.91
CA THR A 41 -20.75 0.84 18.93
C THR A 41 -22.15 0.34 18.58
N SER A 42 -22.40 -0.98 18.51
CA SER A 42 -23.73 -1.54 18.24
C SER A 42 -24.82 -1.17 19.27
N ASN A 43 -24.41 -0.74 20.46
CA ASN A 43 -25.36 -0.28 21.52
C ASN A 43 -25.53 1.26 21.51
N LEU A 44 -24.95 1.96 20.55
CA LEU A 44 -25.09 3.40 20.42
C LEU A 44 -26.15 3.76 19.38
N ARG A 45 -26.71 4.95 19.52
CA ARG A 45 -27.46 5.58 18.44
C ARG A 45 -26.50 5.93 17.30
N GLU A 46 -27.04 6.11 16.11
CA GLU A 46 -26.29 6.60 14.96
C GLU A 46 -25.43 7.82 15.33
N CYS A 47 -24.14 7.74 15.02
CA CYS A 47 -23.19 8.81 15.27
C CYS A 47 -22.16 8.89 14.14
N LEU A 48 -21.46 10.02 14.06
CA LEU A 48 -20.34 10.22 13.13
C LEU A 48 -19.09 9.50 13.67
N ILE A 49 -18.45 8.66 12.84
CA ILE A 49 -17.22 7.95 13.23
C ILE A 49 -16.09 8.33 12.28
N GLY A 50 -15.02 8.90 12.83
CA GLY A 50 -13.80 9.25 12.12
C GLY A 50 -12.65 8.30 12.45
N MET A 51 -11.90 7.86 11.43
CA MET A 51 -10.68 7.09 11.62
C MET A 51 -9.70 7.33 10.48
N GLU A 52 -8.41 7.07 10.72
CA GLU A 52 -7.39 7.15 9.67
C GLU A 52 -7.54 6.03 8.64
N ALA A 53 -7.28 6.35 7.37
CA ALA A 53 -7.22 5.39 6.26
C ALA A 53 -5.90 4.60 6.33
N CYS A 54 -5.86 3.55 7.14
CA CYS A 54 -4.72 2.67 7.34
C CYS A 54 -5.11 1.19 7.16
N GLY A 55 -4.20 0.26 7.49
CA GLY A 55 -4.49 -1.18 7.43
C GLY A 55 -5.65 -1.59 8.35
N GLY A 56 -6.68 -2.22 7.78
CA GLY A 56 -7.88 -2.66 8.51
C GLY A 56 -9.01 -1.63 8.59
N SER A 57 -8.78 -0.37 8.22
CA SER A 57 -9.80 0.69 8.28
C SER A 57 -11.01 0.42 7.38
N HIS A 58 -10.81 -0.15 6.21
CA HIS A 58 -11.91 -0.48 5.30
C HIS A 58 -12.83 -1.57 5.85
N PHE A 59 -12.27 -2.64 6.42
CA PHE A 59 -13.05 -3.68 7.08
C PHE A 59 -13.88 -3.09 8.23
N LEU A 60 -13.22 -2.36 9.13
CA LEU A 60 -13.89 -1.76 10.28
C LEU A 60 -14.95 -0.73 9.82
N GLY A 61 -14.63 0.03 8.78
CA GLY A 61 -15.55 1.02 8.22
C GLY A 61 -16.81 0.41 7.65
N ARG A 62 -16.73 -0.76 6.98
CA ARG A 62 -17.94 -1.49 6.52
C ARG A 62 -18.76 -2.00 7.70
N ALA A 63 -18.10 -2.67 8.65
CA ALA A 63 -18.79 -3.22 9.81
C ALA A 63 -19.51 -2.15 10.64
N LEU A 64 -18.94 -0.96 10.80
CA LEU A 64 -19.56 0.15 11.49
C LEU A 64 -20.70 0.80 10.69
N ARG A 65 -20.61 0.84 9.36
CA ARG A 65 -21.71 1.27 8.49
C ARG A 65 -22.88 0.32 8.52
N GLU A 66 -22.64 -0.98 8.61
CA GLU A 66 -23.68 -2.01 8.79
C GLU A 66 -24.44 -1.84 10.11
N GLN A 67 -23.81 -1.23 11.12
CA GLN A 67 -24.47 -0.84 12.38
C GLN A 67 -25.27 0.48 12.27
N GLY A 68 -25.25 1.14 11.12
CA GLY A 68 -25.99 2.38 10.85
C GLY A 68 -25.24 3.67 11.12
N HIS A 69 -23.92 3.62 11.42
CA HIS A 69 -23.14 4.83 11.69
C HIS A 69 -22.69 5.55 10.40
N ASP A 70 -22.54 6.88 10.44
CA ASP A 70 -21.85 7.65 9.39
C ASP A 70 -20.34 7.53 9.59
N VAL A 71 -19.71 6.68 8.78
CA VAL A 71 -18.29 6.35 8.93
C VAL A 71 -17.46 6.99 7.84
N ARG A 72 -16.42 7.73 8.24
CA ARG A 72 -15.55 8.47 7.34
C ARG A 72 -14.08 8.14 7.58
N LEU A 73 -13.37 7.79 6.52
CA LEU A 73 -11.94 7.57 6.54
C LEU A 73 -11.20 8.84 6.11
N MET A 74 -10.14 9.19 6.83
CA MET A 74 -9.33 10.37 6.57
C MET A 74 -7.89 9.98 6.25
N PRO A 75 -7.23 10.60 5.27
CA PRO A 75 -5.80 10.42 5.07
C PRO A 75 -5.02 10.89 6.30
N ALA A 76 -4.03 10.10 6.75
CA ALA A 76 -3.22 10.39 7.94
C ALA A 76 -2.59 11.80 7.93
N GLN A 77 -2.17 12.27 6.75
CA GLN A 77 -1.60 13.62 6.58
C GLN A 77 -2.55 14.75 6.97
N TYR A 78 -3.87 14.54 6.87
CA TYR A 78 -4.87 15.55 7.24
C TYR A 78 -5.34 15.42 8.69
N VAL A 79 -5.11 14.28 9.34
CA VAL A 79 -5.40 14.08 10.77
C VAL A 79 -4.25 14.61 11.64
N LYS A 80 -3.00 14.43 11.17
CA LYS A 80 -1.78 14.82 11.89
C LYS A 80 -1.79 16.25 12.47
N PRO A 81 -2.29 17.30 11.79
CA PRO A 81 -2.35 18.66 12.36
C PRO A 81 -3.22 18.80 13.62
N TYR A 82 -4.14 17.89 13.87
CA TYR A 82 -5.04 17.88 15.02
C TYR A 82 -4.48 17.10 16.21
N VAL A 83 -3.35 16.41 16.05
CA VAL A 83 -2.68 15.69 17.13
C VAL A 83 -1.98 16.71 18.02
N LYS A 84 -2.49 16.87 19.25
CA LYS A 84 -1.89 17.73 20.30
C LYS A 84 -0.61 17.06 20.82
N THR A 85 0.29 17.87 21.37
CA THR A 85 1.61 17.45 21.88
C THR A 85 1.60 16.21 22.78
N ASN A 86 2.65 15.37 22.69
CA ASN A 86 2.87 14.08 23.37
C ASN A 86 2.04 12.93 22.79
N LYS A 87 2.68 12.15 21.94
CA LYS A 87 2.08 11.00 21.26
C LYS A 87 1.46 10.02 22.27
N ASN A 88 0.15 9.88 22.20
CA ASN A 88 -0.63 8.95 22.98
C ASN A 88 -1.82 8.51 22.10
N ASP A 89 -2.07 7.23 22.01
CA ASP A 89 -3.11 6.63 21.14
C ASP A 89 -4.52 7.20 21.42
N TYR A 90 -4.78 7.69 22.63
CA TYR A 90 -6.04 8.41 22.93
C TYR A 90 -6.07 9.82 22.32
N ILE A 91 -4.92 10.47 22.20
CA ILE A 91 -4.80 11.79 21.56
C ILE A 91 -4.98 11.63 20.05
N ASP A 92 -4.47 10.55 19.46
CA ASP A 92 -4.66 10.23 18.05
C ASP A 92 -6.14 9.93 17.75
N ALA A 93 -6.84 9.20 18.65
CA ALA A 93 -8.28 9.01 18.56
C ALA A 93 -9.08 10.31 18.72
N GLU A 94 -8.70 11.20 19.65
CA GLU A 94 -9.31 12.51 19.84
C GLU A 94 -9.11 13.41 18.61
N ALA A 95 -7.90 13.38 18.01
CA ALA A 95 -7.62 14.07 16.76
C ALA A 95 -8.50 13.59 15.61
N CYS A 96 -8.76 12.28 15.51
CA CYS A 96 -9.72 11.73 14.55
C CYS A 96 -11.15 12.24 14.79
N ALA A 97 -11.60 12.32 16.06
CA ALA A 97 -12.91 12.84 16.40
C ALA A 97 -13.08 14.32 16.04
N GLU A 98 -12.03 15.11 16.22
CA GLU A 98 -12.01 16.52 15.85
C GLU A 98 -11.94 16.71 14.34
N ALA A 99 -11.00 16.02 13.67
CA ALA A 99 -10.73 16.17 12.26
C ALA A 99 -11.94 15.79 11.37
N VAL A 100 -12.70 14.74 11.74
CA VAL A 100 -13.84 14.26 10.96
C VAL A 100 -14.98 15.25 10.86
N THR A 101 -15.08 16.19 11.80
CA THR A 101 -16.13 17.22 11.83
C THR A 101 -15.81 18.45 10.96
N ARG A 102 -14.59 18.55 10.42
CA ARG A 102 -14.17 19.74 9.69
C ARG A 102 -14.76 19.79 8.27
N PRO A 103 -15.37 20.92 7.86
CA PRO A 103 -16.05 21.05 6.55
C PRO A 103 -15.09 20.85 5.34
N THR A 104 -13.81 21.18 5.52
CA THR A 104 -12.79 21.09 4.47
C THR A 104 -12.05 19.76 4.44
N MET A 105 -12.44 18.80 5.31
CA MET A 105 -11.78 17.49 5.37
C MET A 105 -12.06 16.69 4.11
N ARG A 106 -11.01 16.10 3.55
CA ARG A 106 -11.11 15.15 2.44
C ARG A 106 -11.21 13.74 2.97
N PHE A 107 -12.19 13.00 2.50
CA PHE A 107 -12.41 11.63 2.93
C PHE A 107 -11.96 10.63 1.88
N VAL A 108 -11.50 9.48 2.35
CA VAL A 108 -11.20 8.31 1.51
C VAL A 108 -12.44 7.43 1.45
N PRO A 109 -12.94 7.05 0.28
CA PRO A 109 -14.07 6.14 0.18
C PRO A 109 -13.74 4.78 0.82
N ILE A 110 -14.71 4.22 1.54
CA ILE A 110 -14.58 2.87 2.10
C ILE A 110 -14.71 1.88 0.94
N LYS A 111 -13.66 1.10 0.73
CA LYS A 111 -13.60 0.10 -0.34
C LYS A 111 -14.41 -1.14 0.01
N THR A 112 -15.04 -1.73 -1.01
CA THR A 112 -15.61 -3.08 -0.95
C THR A 112 -14.50 -4.15 -0.88
N ASP A 113 -14.87 -5.40 -0.61
CA ASP A 113 -13.90 -6.51 -0.61
C ASP A 113 -13.32 -6.72 -2.00
N ASP A 114 -14.14 -6.69 -3.06
CA ASP A 114 -13.69 -6.80 -4.44
C ASP A 114 -12.67 -5.71 -4.83
N GLN A 115 -12.90 -4.47 -4.37
CA GLN A 115 -11.96 -3.36 -4.59
C GLN A 115 -10.63 -3.56 -3.85
N LEU A 116 -10.67 -4.17 -2.66
CA LEU A 116 -9.45 -4.50 -1.90
C LEU A 116 -8.70 -5.68 -2.53
N ASP A 117 -9.41 -6.67 -3.05
CA ASP A 117 -8.82 -7.80 -3.76
C ASP A 117 -8.13 -7.34 -5.03
N LEU A 118 -8.79 -6.51 -5.84
CA LEU A 118 -8.19 -5.91 -7.02
C LEU A 118 -6.95 -5.08 -6.68
N GLN A 119 -7.00 -4.27 -5.61
CA GLN A 119 -5.83 -3.53 -5.12
C GLN A 119 -4.70 -4.46 -4.70
N SER A 120 -5.01 -5.59 -4.07
CA SER A 120 -4.02 -6.58 -3.63
C SER A 120 -3.35 -7.25 -4.82
N LEU A 121 -4.10 -7.59 -5.87
CA LEU A 121 -3.57 -8.13 -7.12
C LEU A 121 -2.60 -7.15 -7.79
N HIS A 122 -2.96 -5.87 -7.90
CA HIS A 122 -2.06 -4.85 -8.46
C HIS A 122 -0.77 -4.72 -7.65
N ARG A 123 -0.81 -4.75 -6.32
CA ARG A 123 0.37 -4.68 -5.46
C ARG A 123 1.28 -5.91 -5.62
N VAL A 124 0.70 -7.11 -5.73
CA VAL A 124 1.45 -8.34 -5.96
C VAL A 124 2.10 -8.30 -7.34
N ARG A 125 1.34 -7.91 -8.37
CA ARG A 125 1.86 -7.73 -9.73
C ARG A 125 3.04 -6.75 -9.79
N GLU A 126 2.92 -5.60 -9.15
CA GLU A 126 3.99 -4.61 -9.09
C GLU A 126 5.26 -5.21 -8.45
N ARG A 127 5.11 -5.96 -7.35
CA ARG A 127 6.22 -6.65 -6.70
C ARG A 127 6.91 -7.64 -7.67
N TRP A 128 6.15 -8.40 -8.47
CA TRP A 128 6.73 -9.30 -9.47
C TRP A 128 7.49 -8.54 -10.55
N VAL A 129 6.97 -7.42 -11.03
CA VAL A 129 7.63 -6.56 -12.02
C VAL A 129 8.94 -5.99 -11.48
N VAL A 130 8.95 -5.49 -10.25
CA VAL A 130 10.16 -4.97 -9.60
C VAL A 130 11.22 -6.06 -9.44
N ARG A 131 10.83 -7.26 -8.97
CA ARG A 131 11.75 -8.40 -8.83
C ARG A 131 12.31 -8.82 -10.18
N ARG A 132 11.50 -8.97 -11.21
CA ARG A 132 11.96 -9.30 -12.56
C ARG A 132 12.97 -8.28 -13.06
N THR A 133 12.70 -7.00 -12.87
CA THR A 133 13.63 -5.92 -13.27
C THR A 133 14.96 -6.02 -12.52
N ALA A 134 14.94 -6.35 -11.24
CA ALA A 134 16.16 -6.55 -10.45
C ALA A 134 16.98 -7.73 -10.97
N VAL A 135 16.35 -8.86 -11.27
CA VAL A 135 17.02 -10.04 -11.87
C VAL A 135 17.64 -9.69 -13.22
N ILE A 136 16.90 -9.01 -14.09
CA ILE A 136 17.41 -8.54 -15.39
C ILE A 136 18.65 -7.66 -15.24
N ASN A 137 18.63 -6.71 -14.31
CA ASN A 137 19.76 -5.82 -14.06
C ASN A 137 20.95 -6.58 -13.48
N GLN A 138 20.74 -7.57 -12.63
CA GLN A 138 21.78 -8.43 -12.09
C GLN A 138 22.46 -9.26 -13.19
N ILE A 139 21.66 -9.89 -14.08
CA ILE A 139 22.21 -10.62 -15.24
C ILE A 139 23.07 -9.69 -16.09
N ARG A 140 22.58 -8.49 -16.41
CA ARG A 140 23.34 -7.51 -17.21
C ARG A 140 24.63 -7.08 -16.53
N GLY A 141 24.60 -6.84 -15.22
CA GLY A 141 25.81 -6.50 -14.46
C GLY A 141 26.86 -7.60 -14.52
N MET A 142 26.45 -8.85 -14.30
CA MET A 142 27.36 -10.01 -14.37
C MET A 142 27.97 -10.19 -15.76
N LEU A 143 27.19 -10.01 -16.83
CA LEU A 143 27.65 -10.11 -18.20
C LEU A 143 28.58 -8.95 -18.57
N LEU A 144 28.27 -7.74 -18.12
CA LEU A 144 29.09 -6.54 -18.38
C LEU A 144 30.50 -6.69 -17.82
N GLU A 145 30.68 -7.27 -16.62
CA GLU A 145 31.99 -7.59 -16.02
C GLU A 145 32.79 -8.62 -16.84
N ARG A 146 32.16 -9.25 -17.80
CA ARG A 146 32.81 -10.19 -18.76
C ARG A 146 32.94 -9.62 -20.19
N GLY A 147 32.68 -8.31 -20.33
CA GLY A 147 32.73 -7.63 -21.63
C GLY A 147 31.55 -7.92 -22.54
N ILE A 148 30.51 -8.63 -22.05
CA ILE A 148 29.30 -8.97 -22.81
C ILE A 148 28.21 -7.94 -22.53
N THR A 149 27.80 -7.21 -23.58
CA THR A 149 26.75 -6.17 -23.46
C THR A 149 25.46 -6.61 -24.13
N ILE A 150 24.34 -6.41 -23.44
CA ILE A 150 22.99 -6.63 -24.00
C ILE A 150 22.24 -5.30 -24.02
N ARG A 151 21.56 -5.00 -25.12
CA ARG A 151 20.73 -3.79 -25.27
C ARG A 151 19.68 -3.68 -24.16
N LYS A 152 19.28 -2.45 -23.82
CA LYS A 152 18.19 -2.18 -22.86
C LYS A 152 16.87 -2.76 -23.37
N GLY A 153 16.06 -3.27 -22.46
CA GLY A 153 14.78 -3.89 -22.77
C GLY A 153 14.77 -5.38 -22.37
N ARG A 154 13.61 -5.85 -21.88
CA ARG A 154 13.43 -7.24 -21.44
C ARG A 154 13.64 -8.23 -22.59
N HIS A 155 13.01 -7.95 -23.72
CA HIS A 155 13.05 -8.80 -24.92
C HIS A 155 14.49 -9.17 -25.32
N HIS A 156 15.40 -8.19 -25.37
CA HIS A 156 16.78 -8.46 -25.78
C HIS A 156 17.55 -9.42 -24.86
N ILE A 157 17.23 -9.42 -23.56
CA ILE A 157 17.88 -10.38 -22.65
C ILE A 157 17.28 -11.79 -22.79
N GLU A 158 15.98 -11.89 -23.03
CA GLU A 158 15.30 -13.16 -23.28
C GLU A 158 15.80 -13.83 -24.57
N GLU A 159 16.06 -13.05 -25.60
CA GLU A 159 16.60 -13.56 -26.89
C GLU A 159 18.09 -13.90 -26.83
N SER A 160 18.90 -12.99 -26.23
CA SER A 160 20.36 -13.13 -26.34
C SER A 160 20.96 -14.07 -25.30
N LEU A 161 20.36 -14.16 -24.09
CA LEU A 161 20.93 -14.93 -22.98
C LEU A 161 21.12 -16.42 -23.27
N PRO A 162 20.20 -17.14 -23.96
CA PRO A 162 20.41 -18.54 -24.31
C PRO A 162 21.68 -18.77 -25.15
N GLY A 163 21.84 -18.01 -26.24
CA GLY A 163 23.01 -18.11 -27.08
C GLY A 163 24.31 -17.77 -26.35
N ILE A 164 24.30 -16.75 -25.47
CA ILE A 164 25.45 -16.41 -24.63
C ILE A 164 25.82 -17.56 -23.68
N LEU A 165 24.84 -18.27 -23.14
CA LEU A 165 25.08 -19.39 -22.22
C LEU A 165 25.60 -20.65 -22.97
N GLU A 166 25.26 -20.83 -24.24
CA GLU A 166 25.66 -21.97 -25.06
C GLU A 166 27.00 -21.77 -25.74
N ASP A 167 27.43 -20.52 -25.96
CA ASP A 167 28.66 -20.17 -26.62
C ASP A 167 29.90 -20.60 -25.78
N PRO A 168 30.73 -21.58 -26.24
CA PRO A 168 31.87 -22.07 -25.50
C PRO A 168 33.07 -21.09 -25.53
N ASP A 169 33.09 -20.18 -26.50
CA ASP A 169 34.26 -19.32 -26.78
C ASP A 169 34.24 -18.02 -25.96
N ASN A 170 33.13 -17.73 -25.26
CA ASN A 170 33.05 -16.54 -24.43
C ASN A 170 33.76 -16.71 -23.06
N THR A 171 33.96 -15.58 -22.37
CA THR A 171 34.71 -15.51 -21.10
C THR A 171 33.96 -16.02 -19.87
N LEU A 172 32.77 -16.63 -20.00
CA LEU A 172 31.98 -17.10 -18.89
C LEU A 172 32.56 -18.36 -18.26
N SER A 173 32.85 -18.32 -16.96
CA SER A 173 33.19 -19.52 -16.19
C SER A 173 32.00 -20.46 -16.02
N GLY A 174 32.27 -21.77 -15.80
CA GLY A 174 31.23 -22.76 -15.54
C GLY A 174 30.32 -22.35 -14.38
N ALA A 175 30.88 -21.82 -13.29
CA ALA A 175 30.11 -21.34 -12.14
C ALA A 175 29.16 -20.18 -12.53
N LEU A 176 29.64 -19.22 -13.35
CA LEU A 176 28.83 -18.09 -13.77
C LEU A 176 27.70 -18.54 -14.73
N ARG A 177 27.96 -19.51 -15.61
CA ARG A 177 26.91 -20.11 -16.47
C ARG A 177 25.80 -20.73 -15.64
N VAL A 178 26.14 -21.47 -14.57
CA VAL A 178 25.15 -22.04 -13.66
C VAL A 178 24.31 -20.95 -12.99
N LEU A 179 24.93 -19.89 -12.46
CA LEU A 179 24.21 -18.77 -11.83
C LEU A 179 23.30 -18.03 -12.81
N LEU A 180 23.81 -17.72 -14.01
CA LEU A 180 23.02 -17.05 -15.05
C LEU A 180 21.85 -17.92 -15.52
N THR A 181 22.01 -19.24 -15.58
CA THR A 181 20.93 -20.18 -15.88
C THR A 181 19.84 -20.13 -14.80
N GLN A 182 20.23 -20.13 -13.51
CA GLN A 182 19.27 -19.99 -12.41
C GLN A 182 18.51 -18.66 -12.47
N LEU A 183 19.20 -17.56 -12.70
CA LEU A 183 18.59 -16.24 -12.85
C LEU A 183 17.64 -16.15 -14.07
N ARG A 184 18.00 -16.83 -15.17
CA ARG A 184 17.12 -16.97 -16.34
C ARG A 184 15.82 -17.68 -15.98
N LEU A 185 15.89 -18.79 -15.26
CA LEU A 185 14.71 -19.53 -14.81
C LEU A 185 13.85 -18.68 -13.85
N GLU A 186 14.47 -17.95 -12.92
CA GLU A 186 13.74 -17.03 -12.04
C GLU A 186 13.03 -15.92 -12.86
N MET A 187 13.72 -15.35 -13.85
CA MET A 187 13.13 -14.33 -14.72
C MET A 187 11.91 -14.86 -15.49
N GLN A 188 12.00 -16.08 -16.03
CA GLN A 188 10.90 -16.75 -16.74
C GLN A 188 9.72 -17.04 -15.80
N TYR A 189 9.99 -17.54 -14.59
CA TYR A 189 8.98 -17.76 -13.56
C TYR A 189 8.24 -16.46 -13.20
N LEU A 190 9.00 -15.38 -12.94
CA LEU A 190 8.42 -14.07 -12.63
C LEU A 190 7.57 -13.52 -13.78
N HIS A 191 7.97 -13.79 -15.02
CA HIS A 191 7.18 -13.41 -16.19
C HIS A 191 5.84 -14.11 -16.22
N GLY A 192 5.82 -15.45 -16.03
CA GLY A 192 4.59 -16.22 -15.94
C GLY A 192 3.66 -15.73 -14.83
N GLN A 193 4.20 -15.43 -13.64
CA GLN A 193 3.42 -14.88 -12.53
C GLN A 193 2.77 -13.52 -12.85
N ILE A 194 3.46 -12.67 -13.59
CA ILE A 194 2.92 -11.38 -14.04
C ILE A 194 1.77 -11.60 -15.04
N GLU A 195 1.96 -12.49 -16.02
CA GLU A 195 0.92 -12.80 -17.02
C GLU A 195 -0.34 -13.42 -16.41
N GLU A 196 -0.17 -14.35 -15.48
CA GLU A 196 -1.29 -14.95 -14.74
C GLU A 196 -2.05 -13.91 -13.92
N THR A 197 -1.31 -13.02 -13.22
CA THR A 197 -1.92 -11.94 -12.45
C THR A 197 -2.64 -10.95 -13.37
N ASP A 198 -2.09 -10.63 -14.54
CA ASP A 198 -2.73 -9.74 -15.53
C ASP A 198 -4.04 -10.34 -16.06
N LYS A 199 -4.07 -11.64 -16.34
CA LYS A 199 -5.30 -12.35 -16.74
C LYS A 199 -6.36 -12.31 -15.65
N LEU A 200 -5.96 -12.50 -14.39
CA LEU A 200 -6.87 -12.46 -13.24
C LEU A 200 -7.44 -11.04 -13.04
N ILE A 201 -6.61 -10.01 -13.10
CA ILE A 201 -7.03 -8.61 -13.02
C ILE A 201 -8.04 -8.29 -14.14
N SER A 202 -7.73 -8.69 -15.38
CA SER A 202 -8.60 -8.46 -16.53
C SER A 202 -9.97 -9.10 -16.37
N ARG A 203 -10.02 -10.33 -15.85
CA ARG A 203 -11.27 -11.05 -15.58
C ARG A 203 -12.11 -10.32 -14.52
N ILE A 204 -11.53 -10.00 -13.37
CA ILE A 204 -12.24 -9.30 -12.27
C ILE A 204 -12.73 -7.93 -12.73
N CYS A 205 -11.92 -7.17 -13.45
CA CYS A 205 -12.36 -5.89 -14.02
C CYS A 205 -13.53 -6.05 -14.99
N GLY A 206 -13.55 -7.10 -15.80
CA GLY A 206 -14.68 -7.43 -16.69
C GLY A 206 -15.96 -7.74 -15.92
N GLU A 207 -15.86 -8.55 -14.87
CA GLU A 207 -16.98 -8.92 -13.99
C GLU A 207 -17.56 -7.70 -13.25
N LEU A 208 -16.70 -6.86 -12.68
CA LEU A 208 -17.11 -5.64 -11.99
C LEU A 208 -17.78 -4.61 -12.92
N ASN A 209 -17.27 -4.48 -14.15
CA ASN A 209 -17.89 -3.60 -15.16
C ASN A 209 -19.27 -4.12 -15.59
N SER A 210 -19.42 -5.41 -15.82
CA SER A 210 -20.70 -6.03 -16.22
C SER A 210 -21.74 -5.94 -15.09
N ALA A 211 -21.32 -6.03 -13.83
CA ALA A 211 -22.20 -5.88 -12.66
C ALA A 211 -22.58 -4.41 -12.35
N GLY A 212 -22.07 -3.41 -13.09
CA GLY A 212 -22.29 -2.00 -12.83
C GLY A 212 -21.71 -1.52 -11.49
N ALA A 213 -20.79 -2.28 -10.88
CA ALA A 213 -20.23 -1.99 -9.57
C ALA A 213 -19.38 -0.71 -9.56
N TRP A 214 -18.84 -0.31 -10.70
CA TRP A 214 -18.08 0.94 -10.88
C TRP A 214 -18.94 2.20 -10.92
N SER A 215 -20.21 2.09 -11.33
CA SER A 215 -21.13 3.24 -11.44
C SER A 215 -21.74 3.66 -10.12
N ARG A 216 -21.59 2.88 -9.04
CA ARG A 216 -22.15 3.17 -7.72
C ARG A 216 -21.18 3.87 -6.76
N SER A 217 -19.94 4.10 -7.16
CA SER A 217 -19.00 4.91 -6.37
C SER A 217 -19.14 6.38 -6.77
N PRO A 218 -19.36 7.32 -5.83
CA PRO A 218 -19.55 8.75 -6.14
C PRO A 218 -18.33 9.44 -6.74
N GLU A 219 -17.18 8.76 -6.81
CA GLU A 219 -15.94 9.28 -7.38
C GLU A 219 -15.23 8.16 -8.18
N SER A 220 -15.55 8.11 -9.47
CA SER A 220 -14.80 7.32 -10.45
C SER A 220 -13.44 7.99 -10.76
N ASP A 221 -12.60 8.16 -9.74
CA ASP A 221 -11.24 8.66 -9.94
C ASP A 221 -10.31 7.51 -10.37
N ARG A 222 -10.10 7.40 -11.68
CA ARG A 222 -9.12 6.50 -12.29
C ARG A 222 -7.69 6.67 -11.72
N SER A 223 -7.42 7.76 -11.01
CA SER A 223 -6.12 8.04 -10.39
C SER A 223 -5.79 7.13 -9.20
N LEU A 224 -6.79 6.47 -8.60
CA LEU A 224 -6.59 5.56 -7.46
C LEU A 224 -6.17 4.14 -7.85
N LEU A 225 -6.23 3.79 -9.13
CA LEU A 225 -5.87 2.44 -9.61
C LEU A 225 -4.42 2.32 -10.05
N LEU A 226 -3.72 3.42 -10.26
CA LEU A 226 -2.30 3.40 -10.58
C LEU A 226 -1.51 3.86 -9.35
N PRO A 227 -0.64 3.02 -8.79
CA PRO A 227 0.34 3.49 -7.84
C PRO A 227 1.19 4.54 -8.57
N ARG A 228 1.17 5.78 -8.08
CA ARG A 228 2.19 6.76 -8.50
C ARG A 228 3.53 6.14 -8.10
N SER A 229 4.28 5.68 -9.07
CA SER A 229 5.69 5.35 -8.91
C SER A 229 6.38 6.64 -8.44
N GLN A 230 6.56 6.79 -7.13
CA GLN A 230 7.53 7.73 -6.62
C GLN A 230 8.91 7.23 -7.11
N PRO A 231 9.69 8.05 -7.79
CA PRO A 231 11.06 7.68 -8.09
C PRO A 231 11.76 7.42 -6.76
N LEU A 232 12.37 6.23 -6.63
CA LEU A 232 13.27 5.91 -5.53
C LEU A 232 14.25 7.07 -5.39
N ALA A 233 14.20 7.76 -4.26
CA ALA A 233 15.16 8.80 -3.92
C ALA A 233 16.55 8.19 -4.08
N THR A 234 17.30 8.70 -5.01
CA THR A 234 18.72 8.41 -5.18
C THR A 234 19.40 8.79 -3.86
N VAL A 235 19.84 7.77 -3.13
CA VAL A 235 20.72 7.95 -1.97
C VAL A 235 22.00 8.59 -2.48
N GLN A 236 22.17 9.89 -2.28
CA GLN A 236 23.43 10.56 -2.54
C GLN A 236 24.46 10.02 -1.52
N PRO A 237 25.64 9.60 -1.96
CA PRO A 237 26.71 9.24 -1.04
C PRO A 237 27.11 10.48 -0.26
N SER A 238 27.07 10.39 1.08
CA SER A 238 27.54 11.43 1.99
C SER A 238 29.01 11.77 1.69
N ARG A 239 29.29 13.01 1.28
CA ARG A 239 30.64 13.56 1.22
C ARG A 239 31.19 13.57 2.64
N ARG A 240 32.09 12.66 2.97
CA ARG A 240 32.97 12.78 4.14
C ARG A 240 33.83 14.01 3.94
N ALA A 241 33.72 14.93 4.88
CA ALA A 241 34.62 16.06 5.01
C ALA A 241 36.07 15.56 5.17
N ALA A 242 36.96 15.99 4.29
CA ALA A 242 38.38 15.83 4.45
C ALA A 242 38.80 16.75 5.62
N ALA A 243 39.21 16.15 6.73
CA ALA A 243 39.88 16.85 7.81
C ALA A 243 41.29 17.17 7.33
N SER A 244 41.60 18.45 7.17
CA SER A 244 42.93 18.99 7.02
C SER A 244 43.70 18.83 8.32
N LEU A 245 44.85 18.15 8.28
CA LEU A 245 45.87 18.16 9.32
C LEU A 245 46.67 19.47 9.24
N PRO A 246 46.95 20.14 10.37
CA PRO A 246 47.93 21.23 10.39
C PRO A 246 49.34 20.68 10.41
N GLY A 247 50.21 21.32 9.64
CA GLY A 247 51.66 21.15 9.68
C GLY A 247 52.32 21.94 10.84
#